data_2b52d3f2f54d1f2752e72ed588ce1c46
#
_entry.id   2b52d3f2f54d1f2752e72ed588ce1c46
#
_cell.length_a   1.000
_cell.length_b   1.000
_cell.length_c   1.000
_cell.angle_alpha   90.00
_cell.angle_beta   90.00
_cell.angle_gamma   90.00
#
_symmetry.space_group_name_H-M   'P 1'
#
loop_
_entity.id
_entity.type
_entity.pdbx_description
1 polymer ?
#
loop_
_entity_poly.entity_id
_entity_poly.type
_entity_poly.pdbx_seq_one_letter_code
_entity_poly.pdbx_strand_id
1 'polypeptide(L)'
;MEDKYYLYHKTKQICFFTLDKQDITSCIINKANINYLPIPLKRILHNKDEFVSIENDKSIILNDEGLILLDCWLSDREIPVNRDNYNKYIKKNNNALLWMLENYAYSLIDCYWINNENNTINYDEILLLKDNIDNYISVITNDNHYYKGINSTLGGQLEKFWYKSNGRVKLCKKVEKPFDVINAREVIASLIYTKQGFRNFCNYEFVKDKVDEVIGCKCFAFTNENNELITAYDLLEEYNLTQQDNVYELIPKLAAKLGADKTKVEKQMDLESIVDFLILNRDRHQGNIGFLRNSNTLKIQSTAPIYDSGSCKHLEGVYPEDLLNTTINGLYNTEKELLSHIRDFSVLDVSKLPSIEEIKSIYDECIYLSEKRKQKLLGYYEERIKFIKNKQLEQSYSDYDIIL
;
A
#
# COMPACT_ATOMS: atom_id res chain seq x y z
N MET A 1 31.14 13.36 -12.83
CA MET A 1 31.72 12.08 -12.30
C MET A 1 30.51 11.25 -11.97
N GLU A 2 30.41 10.09 -12.54
CA GLU A 2 29.25 9.22 -12.28
C GLU A 2 29.36 8.64 -10.88
N ASP A 3 28.26 8.72 -10.12
CA ASP A 3 28.18 8.13 -8.80
C ASP A 3 27.70 6.69 -8.91
N LYS A 4 28.35 5.76 -8.20
CA LYS A 4 28.03 4.35 -8.24
C LYS A 4 27.28 3.90 -7.00
N TYR A 5 26.19 3.18 -7.20
CA TYR A 5 25.29 2.67 -6.17
C TYR A 5 25.14 1.17 -6.26
N TYR A 6 24.93 0.54 -5.10
CA TYR A 6 24.76 -0.90 -4.96
C TYR A 6 23.42 -1.20 -4.32
N LEU A 7 22.57 -1.95 -5.01
CA LEU A 7 21.29 -2.43 -4.47
C LEU A 7 21.50 -3.75 -3.73
N TYR A 8 20.98 -3.82 -2.53
CA TYR A 8 21.01 -4.99 -1.67
C TYR A 8 19.60 -5.43 -1.26
N HIS A 9 19.47 -6.74 -1.01
CA HIS A 9 18.42 -7.32 -0.17
C HIS A 9 19.11 -7.96 1.03
N LYS A 10 18.92 -7.38 2.21
CA LYS A 10 19.71 -7.74 3.41
C LYS A 10 21.22 -7.66 3.09
N THR A 11 21.94 -8.78 3.27
CA THR A 11 23.37 -8.89 2.97
C THR A 11 23.69 -9.27 1.51
N LYS A 12 22.68 -9.49 0.66
CA LYS A 12 22.85 -9.96 -0.73
C LYS A 12 22.91 -8.78 -1.69
N GLN A 13 24.08 -8.50 -2.26
CA GLN A 13 24.21 -7.51 -3.32
C GLN A 13 23.56 -8.04 -4.61
N ILE A 14 22.51 -7.36 -5.07
CA ILE A 14 21.71 -7.76 -6.24
C ILE A 14 22.31 -7.20 -7.53
N CYS A 15 22.54 -5.90 -7.56
CA CYS A 15 23.12 -5.20 -8.70
C CYS A 15 23.94 -3.99 -8.24
N PHE A 16 24.64 -3.40 -9.19
CA PHE A 16 25.09 -2.02 -9.04
C PHE A 16 24.70 -1.22 -10.28
N PHE A 17 24.51 0.08 -10.10
CA PHE A 17 24.15 1.02 -11.15
C PHE A 17 24.89 2.34 -10.98
N THR A 18 25.00 3.09 -12.05
CA THR A 18 25.64 4.41 -12.06
C THR A 18 24.61 5.48 -12.38
N LEU A 19 24.80 6.66 -11.76
CA LEU A 19 24.02 7.85 -12.01
C LEU A 19 24.92 8.98 -12.53
N ASP A 20 24.50 9.61 -13.61
CA ASP A 20 24.97 10.96 -13.96
C ASP A 20 23.88 11.95 -13.64
N LYS A 21 24.06 12.75 -12.58
CA LYS A 21 23.06 13.64 -11.96
C LYS A 21 21.86 12.85 -11.42
N GLN A 22 20.86 12.60 -12.24
CA GLN A 22 19.60 11.89 -11.88
C GLN A 22 19.29 10.75 -12.84
N ASP A 23 20.01 10.63 -13.93
CA ASP A 23 19.77 9.64 -14.96
C ASP A 23 20.62 8.38 -14.69
N ILE A 24 19.99 7.22 -14.72
CA ILE A 24 20.68 5.93 -14.61
C ILE A 24 21.41 5.67 -15.93
N THR A 25 22.74 5.56 -15.89
CA THR A 25 23.58 5.40 -17.08
C THR A 25 24.00 3.97 -17.34
N SER A 26 24.05 3.12 -16.31
CA SER A 26 24.32 1.70 -16.45
C SER A 26 23.77 0.89 -15.28
N CYS A 27 23.50 -0.41 -15.50
CA CYS A 27 23.18 -1.35 -14.44
C CYS A 27 23.71 -2.76 -14.76
N ILE A 28 24.34 -3.38 -13.77
CA ILE A 28 24.86 -4.74 -13.85
C ILE A 28 24.30 -5.57 -12.71
N ILE A 29 23.51 -6.60 -13.05
CA ILE A 29 22.88 -7.53 -12.12
C ILE A 29 23.80 -8.70 -11.84
N ASN A 30 23.97 -9.07 -10.57
CA ASN A 30 24.72 -10.23 -10.11
C ASN A 30 23.85 -11.50 -10.20
N LYS A 31 24.20 -12.43 -11.08
CA LYS A 31 23.43 -13.68 -11.26
C LYS A 31 23.41 -14.59 -10.02
N ALA A 32 24.41 -14.52 -9.16
CA ALA A 32 24.43 -15.29 -7.92
C ALA A 32 23.30 -14.91 -6.95
N ASN A 33 22.79 -13.68 -7.04
CA ASN A 33 21.75 -13.14 -6.17
C ASN A 33 20.47 -12.75 -6.94
N ILE A 34 20.31 -13.22 -8.18
CA ILE A 34 19.21 -12.84 -9.09
C ILE A 34 17.81 -13.12 -8.52
N ASN A 35 17.66 -14.15 -7.68
CA ASN A 35 16.40 -14.49 -7.03
C ASN A 35 15.90 -13.39 -6.08
N TYR A 36 16.81 -12.54 -5.57
CA TYR A 36 16.51 -11.43 -4.68
C TYR A 36 16.15 -10.13 -5.41
N LEU A 37 16.09 -10.13 -6.75
CA LEU A 37 15.57 -8.98 -7.49
C LEU A 37 14.19 -8.59 -6.93
N PRO A 38 13.91 -7.28 -6.80
CA PRO A 38 12.55 -6.79 -6.61
C PRO A 38 11.59 -7.43 -7.61
N ILE A 39 10.38 -7.77 -7.16
CA ILE A 39 9.43 -8.51 -8.00
C ILE A 39 9.18 -7.83 -9.35
N PRO A 40 8.93 -6.50 -9.42
CA PRO A 40 8.76 -5.82 -10.72
C PRO A 40 9.97 -5.99 -11.65
N LEU A 41 11.20 -5.94 -11.09
CA LEU A 41 12.41 -6.10 -11.88
C LEU A 41 12.65 -7.53 -12.38
N LYS A 42 11.94 -8.53 -11.86
CA LYS A 42 12.00 -9.91 -12.42
C LYS A 42 11.43 -10.02 -13.82
N ARG A 43 10.67 -9.01 -14.28
CA ARG A 43 10.26 -8.87 -15.68
C ARG A 43 11.43 -8.95 -16.65
N ILE A 44 12.63 -8.47 -16.25
CA ILE A 44 13.88 -8.61 -17.00
C ILE A 44 14.18 -10.08 -17.32
N LEU A 45 13.87 -10.99 -16.41
CA LEU A 45 14.18 -12.42 -16.56
C LEU A 45 13.21 -13.13 -17.50
N HIS A 46 11.98 -12.61 -17.61
CA HIS A 46 10.95 -13.15 -18.50
C HIS A 46 11.11 -12.67 -19.95
N ASN A 47 11.68 -11.46 -20.14
CA ASN A 47 11.79 -10.80 -21.45
C ASN A 47 13.24 -10.29 -21.69
N LYS A 48 14.21 -11.18 -21.65
CA LYS A 48 15.64 -10.80 -21.77
C LYS A 48 15.97 -10.05 -23.05
N ASP A 49 15.37 -10.42 -24.17
CA ASP A 49 15.60 -9.77 -25.47
C ASP A 49 15.19 -8.30 -25.46
N GLU A 50 14.22 -7.92 -24.61
CA GLU A 50 13.73 -6.55 -24.44
C GLU A 50 14.63 -5.71 -23.53
N PHE A 51 15.19 -6.30 -22.45
CA PHE A 51 15.80 -5.56 -21.34
C PHE A 51 17.31 -5.73 -21.18
N VAL A 52 17.93 -6.69 -21.90
CA VAL A 52 19.30 -7.09 -21.65
C VAL A 52 20.18 -6.82 -22.87
N SER A 53 21.30 -6.11 -22.67
CA SER A 53 22.32 -5.90 -23.71
C SER A 53 23.32 -7.05 -23.77
N ILE A 54 23.81 -7.49 -22.62
CA ILE A 54 24.81 -8.55 -22.50
C ILE A 54 24.48 -9.46 -21.32
N GLU A 55 24.53 -10.77 -21.53
CA GLU A 55 24.47 -11.77 -20.47
C GLU A 55 25.68 -12.70 -20.53
N ASN A 56 26.32 -12.97 -19.39
CA ASN A 56 27.37 -13.94 -19.22
C ASN A 56 27.10 -14.83 -17.98
N ASP A 57 28.03 -15.72 -17.62
CA ASP A 57 27.87 -16.67 -16.51
C ASP A 57 27.66 -15.97 -15.13
N LYS A 58 28.19 -14.76 -14.96
CA LYS A 58 28.22 -14.06 -13.66
C LYS A 58 27.26 -12.88 -13.58
N SER A 59 26.93 -12.27 -14.71
CA SER A 59 26.20 -10.98 -14.73
C SER A 59 25.25 -10.84 -15.91
N ILE A 60 24.30 -9.94 -15.72
CA ILE A 60 23.39 -9.42 -16.74
C ILE A 60 23.58 -7.90 -16.80
N ILE A 61 23.84 -7.36 -17.98
CA ILE A 61 23.96 -5.92 -18.23
C ILE A 61 22.68 -5.46 -18.91
N LEU A 62 22.02 -4.46 -18.33
CA LEU A 62 20.80 -3.91 -18.88
C LEU A 62 21.07 -3.04 -20.10
N ASN A 63 20.10 -3.00 -21.03
CA ASN A 63 20.01 -2.01 -22.09
C ASN A 63 19.17 -0.82 -21.62
N ASP A 64 18.89 0.15 -22.49
CA ASP A 64 18.13 1.37 -22.16
C ASP A 64 16.73 1.05 -21.60
N GLU A 65 16.00 0.08 -22.16
CA GLU A 65 14.70 -0.34 -21.66
C GLU A 65 14.77 -0.97 -20.26
N GLY A 66 15.84 -1.74 -20.01
CA GLY A 66 16.11 -2.30 -18.68
C GLY A 66 16.49 -1.22 -17.66
N LEU A 67 17.19 -0.17 -18.07
CA LEU A 67 17.48 1.00 -17.21
C LEU A 67 16.20 1.78 -16.89
N ILE A 68 15.30 1.97 -17.86
CA ILE A 68 13.98 2.59 -17.62
C ILE A 68 13.18 1.79 -16.60
N LEU A 69 13.17 0.45 -16.69
CA LEU A 69 12.47 -0.39 -15.72
C LEU A 69 13.04 -0.26 -14.30
N LEU A 70 14.36 -0.14 -14.16
CA LEU A 70 15.01 0.13 -12.88
C LEU A 70 14.65 1.51 -12.35
N ASP A 71 14.63 2.54 -13.19
CA ASP A 71 14.24 3.91 -12.84
C ASP A 71 12.79 3.98 -12.37
N CYS A 72 11.86 3.31 -13.05
CA CYS A 72 10.47 3.19 -12.62
C CYS A 72 10.37 2.58 -11.21
N TRP A 73 11.09 1.50 -10.93
CA TRP A 73 11.09 0.88 -9.60
C TRP A 73 11.67 1.79 -8.52
N LEU A 74 12.73 2.56 -8.81
CA LEU A 74 13.27 3.55 -7.89
C LEU A 74 12.27 4.69 -7.64
N SER A 75 11.63 5.19 -8.69
CA SER A 75 10.61 6.25 -8.62
C SER A 75 9.39 5.84 -7.78
N ASP A 76 8.96 4.58 -7.87
CA ASP A 76 7.88 4.05 -7.02
C ASP A 76 8.24 4.00 -5.52
N ARG A 77 9.55 4.03 -5.20
CA ARG A 77 10.05 4.08 -3.81
C ARG A 77 10.23 5.49 -3.28
N GLU A 78 10.22 6.49 -4.13
CA GLU A 78 10.40 7.87 -3.71
C GLU A 78 9.15 8.44 -3.03
N ILE A 79 9.37 9.52 -2.29
CA ILE A 79 8.25 10.35 -1.84
C ILE A 79 7.71 11.12 -3.04
N PRO A 80 6.40 10.98 -3.36
CA PRO A 80 5.83 11.67 -4.48
C PRO A 80 5.82 13.19 -4.26
N VAL A 81 6.11 13.96 -5.32
CA VAL A 81 6.18 15.43 -5.27
C VAL A 81 4.88 16.10 -4.83
N ASN A 82 3.72 15.43 -5.01
CA ASN A 82 2.41 15.90 -4.58
C ASN A 82 2.06 15.49 -3.12
N ARG A 83 3.05 14.98 -2.36
CA ARG A 83 2.88 14.67 -0.94
C ARG A 83 2.51 15.91 -0.15
N ASP A 84 1.51 15.79 0.71
CA ASP A 84 1.18 16.84 1.68
C ASP A 84 2.41 17.17 2.54
N ASN A 85 2.69 18.46 2.67
CA ASN A 85 3.85 18.94 3.43
C ASN A 85 5.22 18.38 2.93
N TYR A 86 5.37 18.23 1.61
CA TYR A 86 6.57 17.69 0.96
C TYR A 86 7.87 18.31 1.49
N ASN A 87 7.86 19.59 1.84
CA ASN A 87 9.01 20.32 2.39
C ASN A 87 9.46 19.86 3.80
N LYS A 88 8.64 19.06 4.50
CA LYS A 88 9.06 18.40 5.74
C LYS A 88 9.94 17.17 5.51
N TYR A 89 9.94 16.65 4.29
CA TYR A 89 10.74 15.51 3.88
C TYR A 89 12.00 16.00 3.12
N ILE A 90 11.81 16.86 2.15
CA ILE A 90 12.85 17.27 1.22
C ILE A 90 13.20 18.76 1.45
N LYS A 91 14.45 19.01 1.82
CA LYS A 91 14.95 20.38 1.94
C LYS A 91 14.98 21.06 0.57
N LYS A 92 14.79 22.38 0.58
CA LYS A 92 14.86 23.22 -0.63
C LYS A 92 16.18 22.95 -1.38
N ASN A 93 16.06 22.64 -2.67
CA ASN A 93 17.12 22.28 -3.63
C ASN A 93 17.54 20.80 -3.69
N ASN A 94 16.96 19.88 -2.92
CA ASN A 94 17.13 18.44 -3.10
C ASN A 94 15.96 17.90 -3.90
N ASN A 95 16.17 16.76 -4.58
CA ASN A 95 15.08 15.97 -5.16
C ASN A 95 14.82 14.70 -4.33
N ALA A 96 13.71 14.03 -4.61
CA ALA A 96 13.28 12.86 -3.85
C ALA A 96 14.25 11.69 -4.03
N LEU A 97 14.71 11.43 -5.27
CA LEU A 97 15.67 10.37 -5.58
C LEU A 97 16.96 10.53 -4.78
N LEU A 98 17.61 11.69 -4.87
CA LEU A 98 18.88 11.91 -4.16
C LEU A 98 18.70 11.83 -2.65
N TRP A 99 17.60 12.40 -2.10
CA TRP A 99 17.33 12.28 -0.67
C TRP A 99 17.11 10.83 -0.23
N MET A 100 16.41 10.05 -1.02
CA MET A 100 16.22 8.63 -0.78
C MET A 100 17.55 7.87 -0.80
N LEU A 101 18.40 8.13 -1.80
CA LEU A 101 19.73 7.50 -1.93
C LEU A 101 20.69 7.93 -0.82
N GLU A 102 20.72 9.21 -0.44
CA GLU A 102 21.49 9.71 0.71
C GLU A 102 21.08 9.05 2.03
N ASN A 103 19.83 8.58 2.13
CA ASN A 103 19.28 7.83 3.25
C ASN A 103 19.25 6.32 2.98
N TYR A 104 20.10 5.80 2.11
CA TYR A 104 20.25 4.36 1.83
C TYR A 104 19.00 3.70 1.26
N ALA A 105 17.97 4.42 0.87
CA ALA A 105 16.68 3.92 0.36
C ALA A 105 16.05 2.79 1.20
N TYR A 106 16.40 2.69 2.50
CA TYR A 106 15.86 1.64 3.36
C TYR A 106 14.41 1.93 3.77
N SER A 107 13.65 0.86 3.95
CA SER A 107 12.23 0.91 4.26
C SER A 107 11.88 0.01 5.45
N LEU A 108 10.75 0.30 6.12
CA LEU A 108 10.17 -0.63 7.09
C LEU A 108 9.30 -1.70 6.44
N ILE A 109 8.89 -1.51 5.20
CA ILE A 109 7.98 -2.44 4.53
C ILE A 109 8.70 -3.58 3.81
N ASP A 110 10.02 -3.43 3.54
CA ASP A 110 10.84 -4.44 2.87
C ASP A 110 12.29 -4.49 3.38
N CYS A 111 13.11 -5.35 2.79
CA CYS A 111 14.51 -5.55 3.15
C CYS A 111 15.50 -5.00 2.12
N TYR A 112 15.02 -4.22 1.15
CA TYR A 112 15.88 -3.57 0.16
C TYR A 112 16.52 -2.32 0.73
N TRP A 113 17.77 -2.08 0.33
CA TRP A 113 18.50 -0.86 0.63
C TRP A 113 19.60 -0.60 -0.39
N ILE A 114 20.07 0.64 -0.50
CA ILE A 114 21.02 1.06 -1.52
C ILE A 114 22.19 1.75 -0.83
N ASN A 115 23.40 1.35 -1.20
CA ASN A 115 24.64 1.95 -0.70
C ASN A 115 25.35 2.69 -1.82
N ASN A 116 25.98 3.82 -1.51
CA ASN A 116 26.93 4.49 -2.40
C ASN A 116 28.32 3.85 -2.26
N GLU A 117 29.13 3.80 -3.32
CA GLU A 117 30.47 3.21 -3.32
C GLU A 117 31.42 3.85 -2.27
N ASN A 118 31.20 5.10 -1.89
CA ASN A 118 32.02 5.80 -0.93
C ASN A 118 31.64 5.51 0.54
N ASN A 119 30.59 4.72 0.78
CA ASN A 119 30.13 4.36 2.11
C ASN A 119 30.54 2.94 2.47
N THR A 120 30.81 2.71 3.76
CA THR A 120 31.20 1.40 4.29
C THR A 120 30.11 0.74 5.13
N ILE A 121 28.87 1.26 5.09
CA ILE A 121 27.75 0.77 5.88
C ILE A 121 27.37 -0.67 5.49
N ASN A 122 26.99 -1.46 6.47
CA ASN A 122 26.52 -2.84 6.30
C ASN A 122 25.05 -3.01 6.74
N TYR A 123 24.50 -4.20 6.58
CA TYR A 123 23.08 -4.45 6.87
C TYR A 123 22.74 -4.33 8.36
N ASP A 124 23.66 -4.69 9.27
CA ASP A 124 23.42 -4.54 10.71
C ASP A 124 23.27 -3.07 11.11
N GLU A 125 24.04 -2.20 10.46
CA GLU A 125 23.92 -0.75 10.65
C GLU A 125 22.60 -0.21 10.06
N ILE A 126 22.12 -0.76 8.92
CA ILE A 126 20.78 -0.46 8.41
C ILE A 126 19.69 -0.86 9.42
N LEU A 127 19.82 -2.02 10.07
CA LEU A 127 18.89 -2.43 11.12
C LEU A 127 18.87 -1.45 12.31
N LEU A 128 20.03 -0.96 12.71
CA LEU A 128 20.12 0.10 13.75
C LEU A 128 19.42 1.39 13.30
N LEU A 129 19.55 1.79 12.03
CA LEU A 129 18.83 2.94 11.49
C LEU A 129 17.32 2.71 11.48
N LYS A 130 16.85 1.49 11.15
CA LYS A 130 15.42 1.12 11.22
C LYS A 130 14.89 1.16 12.66
N ASP A 131 15.70 0.89 13.65
CA ASP A 131 15.32 0.97 15.07
C ASP A 131 15.37 2.40 15.63
N ASN A 132 16.11 3.31 15.02
CA ASN A 132 16.24 4.70 15.44
C ASN A 132 15.10 5.58 14.91
N ILE A 133 13.87 5.24 15.28
CA ILE A 133 12.65 5.96 14.89
C ILE A 133 12.30 6.98 15.97
N ASP A 134 11.85 8.17 15.55
CA ASP A 134 11.41 9.22 16.46
C ASP A 134 10.23 8.77 17.32
N ASN A 135 10.16 9.28 18.55
CA ASN A 135 8.99 9.06 19.38
C ASN A 135 7.83 10.00 18.97
N TYR A 136 6.62 9.61 19.37
CA TYR A 136 5.37 10.29 18.99
C TYR A 136 5.38 11.79 19.33
N ILE A 137 5.84 12.17 20.53
CA ILE A 137 5.78 13.55 21.02
C ILE A 137 6.62 14.48 20.15
N SER A 138 7.84 14.05 19.77
CA SER A 138 8.75 14.89 18.98
C SER A 138 8.20 15.18 17.58
N VAL A 139 7.42 14.29 17.00
CA VAL A 139 6.91 14.41 15.63
C VAL A 139 5.61 15.20 15.55
N ILE A 140 4.68 14.97 16.48
CA ILE A 140 3.33 15.60 16.45
C ILE A 140 3.35 17.04 16.96
N THR A 141 4.22 17.35 17.93
CA THR A 141 4.19 18.66 18.60
C THR A 141 5.10 19.72 17.98
N ASN A 142 5.95 19.35 17.02
CA ASN A 142 6.89 20.25 16.39
C ASN A 142 6.53 20.50 14.93
N ASP A 143 5.93 21.65 14.63
CA ASP A 143 5.54 22.04 13.26
C ASP A 143 6.73 22.21 12.31
N ASN A 144 7.93 22.45 12.84
CA ASN A 144 9.17 22.55 12.07
C ASN A 144 9.96 21.23 12.01
N HIS A 145 9.34 20.10 12.41
CA HIS A 145 10.00 18.80 12.37
C HIS A 145 10.27 18.35 10.94
N TYR A 146 11.51 17.96 10.67
CA TYR A 146 11.89 17.29 9.43
C TYR A 146 11.91 15.78 9.65
N TYR A 147 11.27 15.04 8.75
CA TYR A 147 11.23 13.59 8.85
C TYR A 147 12.59 12.96 8.55
N LYS A 148 12.92 11.89 9.28
CA LYS A 148 14.15 11.14 9.09
C LYS A 148 14.09 10.21 7.88
N GLY A 149 15.25 9.72 7.48
CA GLY A 149 15.44 8.86 6.32
C GLY A 149 14.59 7.60 6.25
N ILE A 150 14.12 7.05 7.41
CA ILE A 150 13.15 5.94 7.45
C ILE A 150 11.83 6.27 6.73
N ASN A 151 11.52 7.54 6.55
CA ASN A 151 10.34 7.99 5.83
C ASN A 151 10.62 8.25 4.34
N SER A 152 11.86 8.06 3.86
CA SER A 152 12.27 8.37 2.48
C SER A 152 11.62 7.48 1.42
N THR A 153 11.06 6.34 1.82
CA THR A 153 10.40 5.35 0.95
C THR A 153 8.90 5.19 1.23
N LEU A 154 8.28 6.13 1.95
CA LEU A 154 6.83 6.12 2.18
C LEU A 154 6.08 6.65 0.96
N GLY A 155 5.38 5.81 0.21
CA GLY A 155 4.54 6.19 -0.92
C GLY A 155 3.23 6.92 -0.54
N GLY A 156 2.50 7.45 -1.53
CA GLY A 156 1.16 8.05 -1.42
C GLY A 156 1.12 9.54 -1.06
N GLN A 157 -0.04 10.18 -1.25
CA GLN A 157 -0.23 11.63 -1.20
C GLN A 157 -0.29 12.23 0.21
N LEU A 158 -0.92 11.54 1.18
CA LEU A 158 -1.11 12.06 2.53
C LEU A 158 0.21 12.22 3.28
N GLU A 159 0.35 13.25 4.11
CA GLU A 159 1.45 13.36 5.07
C GLU A 159 1.44 12.14 5.98
N LYS A 160 2.48 11.34 5.96
CA LYS A 160 2.59 10.12 6.78
C LYS A 160 4.03 9.92 7.25
N PHE A 161 4.16 9.32 8.43
CA PHE A 161 5.46 9.06 9.05
C PHE A 161 5.40 7.88 10.01
N TRP A 162 6.54 7.22 10.13
CA TRP A 162 6.77 6.23 11.16
C TRP A 162 7.17 6.88 12.48
N TYR A 163 6.67 6.35 13.57
CA TYR A 163 7.09 6.74 14.92
C TYR A 163 7.05 5.55 15.89
N LYS A 164 7.79 5.66 16.98
CA LYS A 164 7.85 4.63 18.04
C LYS A 164 7.06 5.08 19.26
N SER A 165 6.18 4.22 19.76
CA SER A 165 5.39 4.44 20.98
C SER A 165 5.32 3.15 21.79
N ASN A 166 5.73 3.21 23.07
CA ASN A 166 5.78 2.05 23.96
C ASN A 166 6.52 0.85 23.34
N GLY A 167 7.67 1.11 22.72
CA GLY A 167 8.50 0.09 22.08
C GLY A 167 7.97 -0.48 20.76
N ARG A 168 6.80 -0.05 20.28
CA ARG A 168 6.17 -0.52 19.04
C ARG A 168 6.16 0.55 17.98
N VAL A 169 6.41 0.14 16.73
CA VAL A 169 6.37 1.04 15.57
C VAL A 169 4.93 1.21 15.10
N LYS A 170 4.57 2.44 14.81
CA LYS A 170 3.27 2.83 14.25
C LYS A 170 3.45 3.71 13.03
N LEU A 171 2.54 3.59 12.08
CA LEU A 171 2.35 4.55 11.00
C LEU A 171 1.28 5.56 11.41
N CYS A 172 1.57 6.84 11.27
CA CYS A 172 0.60 7.92 11.35
C CYS A 172 0.33 8.45 9.95
N LYS A 173 -0.95 8.64 9.60
CA LYS A 173 -1.41 9.34 8.41
C LYS A 173 -2.09 10.61 8.88
N LYS A 174 -1.57 11.78 8.50
CA LYS A 174 -2.20 13.08 8.78
C LYS A 174 -3.03 13.49 7.59
N VAL A 175 -4.15 14.10 7.84
CA VAL A 175 -5.04 14.60 6.78
C VAL A 175 -5.32 16.07 7.04
N GLU A 176 -5.14 16.88 6.01
CA GLU A 176 -5.51 18.30 6.06
C GLU A 176 -7.01 18.48 6.17
N LYS A 177 -7.41 19.50 6.94
CA LYS A 177 -8.79 20.00 6.98
C LYS A 177 -9.20 20.49 5.57
N PRO A 178 -10.36 20.12 5.03
CA PRO A 178 -11.54 19.46 5.60
C PRO A 178 -11.67 17.96 5.20
N PHE A 179 -10.59 17.21 5.07
CA PHE A 179 -10.61 15.82 4.59
C PHE A 179 -10.58 14.78 5.72
N ASP A 180 -10.93 15.17 6.94
CA ASP A 180 -10.98 14.30 8.13
C ASP A 180 -11.87 13.06 7.96
N VAL A 181 -12.86 13.09 7.06
CA VAL A 181 -13.68 11.94 6.68
C VAL A 181 -12.85 10.75 6.14
N ILE A 182 -11.67 10.99 5.56
CA ILE A 182 -10.75 9.93 5.11
C ILE A 182 -10.29 9.11 6.32
N ASN A 183 -9.91 9.78 7.42
CA ASN A 183 -9.54 9.11 8.66
C ASN A 183 -10.72 8.34 9.28
N ALA A 184 -11.93 8.91 9.22
CA ALA A 184 -13.13 8.23 9.72
C ALA A 184 -13.38 6.91 8.99
N ARG A 185 -13.19 6.83 7.67
CA ARG A 185 -13.33 5.58 6.92
C ARG A 185 -12.35 4.51 7.35
N GLU A 186 -11.08 4.86 7.64
CA GLU A 186 -10.11 3.92 8.20
C GLU A 186 -10.59 3.33 9.53
N VAL A 187 -11.16 4.17 10.40
CA VAL A 187 -11.69 3.75 11.70
C VAL A 187 -12.98 2.93 11.53
N ILE A 188 -13.87 3.32 10.62
CA ILE A 188 -15.10 2.58 10.32
C ILE A 188 -14.79 1.20 9.74
N ALA A 189 -13.85 1.10 8.80
CA ALA A 189 -13.38 -0.19 8.28
C ALA A 189 -12.87 -1.09 9.40
N SER A 190 -12.05 -0.54 10.30
CA SER A 190 -11.53 -1.25 11.47
C SER A 190 -12.65 -1.77 12.39
N LEU A 191 -13.70 -0.97 12.60
CA LEU A 191 -14.88 -1.37 13.37
C LEU A 191 -15.63 -2.51 12.68
N ILE A 192 -15.86 -2.42 11.35
CA ILE A 192 -16.53 -3.48 10.57
C ILE A 192 -15.75 -4.78 10.70
N TYR A 193 -14.44 -4.80 10.40
CA TYR A 193 -13.63 -6.01 10.50
C TYR A 193 -13.64 -6.61 11.89
N THR A 194 -13.58 -5.78 12.93
CA THR A 194 -13.66 -6.22 14.33
C THR A 194 -14.99 -6.93 14.61
N LYS A 195 -16.10 -6.35 14.19
CA LYS A 195 -17.45 -6.93 14.40
C LYS A 195 -17.66 -8.22 13.58
N GLN A 196 -17.03 -8.32 12.41
CA GLN A 196 -17.01 -9.56 11.63
C GLN A 196 -16.16 -10.68 12.29
N GLY A 197 -15.38 -10.37 13.32
CA GLY A 197 -14.40 -11.30 13.91
C GLY A 197 -13.19 -11.55 13.00
N PHE A 198 -13.03 -10.76 11.95
CA PHE A 198 -11.87 -10.82 11.09
C PHE A 198 -10.66 -10.16 11.80
N ARG A 199 -9.46 -10.75 11.68
CA ARG A 199 -8.30 -10.31 12.45
C ARG A 199 -7.14 -9.81 11.61
N ASN A 200 -7.17 -10.07 10.30
CA ASN A 200 -6.05 -9.72 9.41
C ASN A 200 -6.27 -8.35 8.77
N PHE A 201 -6.33 -7.29 9.60
CA PHE A 201 -6.46 -5.90 9.17
C PHE A 201 -5.65 -4.97 10.04
N CYS A 202 -5.29 -3.80 9.51
CA CYS A 202 -4.71 -2.71 10.27
C CYS A 202 -5.80 -2.05 11.11
N ASN A 203 -5.72 -2.19 12.44
CA ASN A 203 -6.65 -1.53 13.33
C ASN A 203 -6.26 -0.05 13.45
N TYR A 204 -7.02 0.82 12.78
CA TYR A 204 -6.80 2.26 12.81
C TYR A 204 -7.53 2.92 13.98
N GLU A 205 -6.85 3.85 14.61
CA GLU A 205 -7.36 4.72 15.67
C GLU A 205 -7.14 6.18 15.26
N PHE A 206 -8.02 7.09 15.70
CA PHE A 206 -7.81 8.51 15.51
C PHE A 206 -6.55 9.02 16.21
N VAL A 207 -5.93 10.00 15.59
CA VAL A 207 -4.90 10.85 16.19
C VAL A 207 -5.51 12.21 16.42
N LYS A 208 -5.47 12.67 17.67
CA LYS A 208 -6.01 13.96 18.09
C LYS A 208 -4.89 14.90 18.50
N ASP A 209 -5.10 16.18 18.32
CA ASP A 209 -4.20 17.24 18.76
C ASP A 209 -4.42 17.63 20.22
N LYS A 210 -3.81 18.73 20.67
CA LYS A 210 -3.88 19.22 22.06
C LYS A 210 -5.27 19.77 22.45
N VAL A 211 -6.12 20.07 21.46
CA VAL A 211 -7.48 20.58 21.66
C VAL A 211 -8.54 19.51 21.34
N ASP A 212 -8.13 18.25 21.28
CA ASP A 212 -8.97 17.07 21.03
C ASP A 212 -9.56 17.01 19.59
N GLU A 213 -9.02 17.76 18.64
CA GLU A 213 -9.43 17.70 17.24
C GLU A 213 -8.72 16.54 16.51
N VAL A 214 -9.46 15.82 15.67
CA VAL A 214 -8.89 14.76 14.82
C VAL A 214 -7.98 15.37 13.75
N ILE A 215 -6.73 14.98 13.77
CA ILE A 215 -5.70 15.43 12.81
C ILE A 215 -5.14 14.30 11.95
N GLY A 216 -5.57 13.06 12.19
CA GLY A 216 -5.09 11.91 11.46
C GLY A 216 -5.61 10.59 12.00
N CYS A 217 -5.06 9.50 11.48
CA CYS A 217 -5.23 8.16 12.03
C CYS A 217 -3.89 7.44 12.13
N LYS A 218 -3.85 6.37 12.90
CA LYS A 218 -2.64 5.59 13.16
C LYS A 218 -2.95 4.10 13.23
N CYS A 219 -1.99 3.27 12.83
CA CYS A 219 -2.02 1.82 13.01
C CYS A 219 -0.63 1.28 13.37
N PHE A 220 -0.55 0.03 13.81
CA PHE A 220 0.73 -0.64 14.03
C PHE A 220 1.37 -1.05 12.70
N ALA A 221 2.71 -1.00 12.64
CA ALA A 221 3.46 -1.67 11.59
C ALA A 221 3.23 -3.19 11.67
N PHE A 222 3.09 -3.83 10.51
CA PHE A 222 2.86 -5.27 10.39
C PHE A 222 4.00 -6.01 9.68
N THR A 223 4.99 -5.27 9.22
CA THR A 223 6.22 -5.78 8.60
C THR A 223 7.37 -5.79 9.58
N ASN A 224 8.38 -6.59 9.32
CA ASN A 224 9.62 -6.65 10.06
C ASN A 224 10.73 -7.24 9.16
N GLU A 225 11.94 -7.44 9.69
CA GLU A 225 13.08 -8.00 8.94
C GLU A 225 12.86 -9.41 8.36
N ASN A 226 11.88 -10.17 8.88
CA ASN A 226 11.56 -11.52 8.40
C ASN A 226 10.35 -11.53 7.47
N ASN A 227 9.49 -10.52 7.54
CA ASN A 227 8.25 -10.40 6.77
C ASN A 227 8.18 -9.06 6.07
N GLU A 228 8.31 -9.06 4.78
CA GLU A 228 8.21 -7.88 3.92
C GLU A 228 6.87 -7.83 3.20
N LEU A 229 6.41 -6.61 2.93
CA LEU A 229 5.21 -6.36 2.13
C LEU A 229 5.57 -6.45 0.65
N ILE A 230 4.79 -7.21 -0.10
CA ILE A 230 4.68 -7.10 -1.55
C ILE A 230 3.23 -6.81 -1.90
N THR A 231 3.02 -6.05 -2.97
CA THR A 231 1.68 -5.63 -3.37
C THR A 231 1.18 -6.44 -4.56
N ALA A 232 -0.12 -6.39 -4.82
CA ALA A 232 -0.67 -6.96 -6.05
C ALA A 232 -0.13 -6.23 -7.30
N TYR A 233 0.20 -4.92 -7.18
CA TYR A 233 0.89 -4.18 -8.23
C TYR A 233 2.23 -4.83 -8.58
N ASP A 234 3.07 -5.15 -7.58
CA ASP A 234 4.36 -5.82 -7.82
C ASP A 234 4.20 -7.15 -8.57
N LEU A 235 3.17 -7.95 -8.17
CA LEU A 235 2.90 -9.26 -8.80
C LEU A 235 2.44 -9.13 -10.25
N LEU A 236 1.64 -8.13 -10.56
CA LEU A 236 1.14 -7.89 -11.91
C LEU A 236 2.22 -7.27 -12.80
N GLU A 237 3.04 -6.38 -12.25
CA GLU A 237 4.13 -5.71 -12.96
C GLU A 237 5.23 -6.69 -13.38
N GLU A 238 5.52 -7.72 -12.58
CA GLU A 238 6.45 -8.81 -12.95
C GLU A 238 6.15 -9.39 -14.35
N TYR A 239 4.86 -9.45 -14.71
CA TYR A 239 4.38 -10.04 -15.97
C TYR A 239 3.77 -9.00 -16.93
N ASN A 240 3.87 -7.71 -16.64
CA ASN A 240 3.25 -6.62 -17.41
C ASN A 240 1.71 -6.78 -17.54
N LEU A 241 1.05 -7.08 -16.43
CA LEU A 241 -0.39 -7.41 -16.40
C LEU A 241 -1.25 -6.36 -15.66
N THR A 242 -0.69 -5.20 -15.31
CA THR A 242 -1.38 -4.14 -14.55
C THR A 242 -2.59 -3.55 -15.27
N GLN A 243 -2.64 -3.66 -16.60
CA GLN A 243 -3.70 -3.13 -17.45
C GLN A 243 -4.69 -4.21 -17.95
N GLN A 244 -4.71 -5.40 -17.32
CA GLN A 244 -5.60 -6.48 -17.75
C GLN A 244 -6.99 -6.37 -17.11
N ASP A 245 -8.03 -6.72 -17.86
CA ASP A 245 -9.42 -6.66 -17.39
C ASP A 245 -9.76 -7.69 -16.30
N ASN A 246 -8.95 -8.76 -16.20
CA ASN A 246 -9.20 -9.87 -15.27
C ASN A 246 -8.27 -9.86 -14.05
N VAL A 247 -7.77 -8.69 -13.63
CA VAL A 247 -6.82 -8.56 -12.51
C VAL A 247 -7.33 -9.20 -11.21
N TYR A 248 -8.64 -9.15 -10.95
CA TYR A 248 -9.27 -9.75 -9.77
C TYR A 248 -9.05 -11.27 -9.68
N GLU A 249 -8.98 -11.95 -10.82
CA GLU A 249 -8.65 -13.37 -10.90
C GLU A 249 -7.15 -13.66 -10.99
N LEU A 250 -6.38 -12.75 -11.60
CA LEU A 250 -4.95 -12.93 -11.77
C LEU A 250 -4.21 -12.82 -10.45
N ILE A 251 -4.55 -11.87 -9.59
CA ILE A 251 -3.88 -11.63 -8.32
C ILE A 251 -3.79 -12.90 -7.45
N PRO A 252 -4.89 -13.65 -7.16
CA PRO A 252 -4.80 -14.88 -6.38
C PRO A 252 -3.97 -15.98 -7.05
N LYS A 253 -4.01 -16.06 -8.40
CA LYS A 253 -3.23 -17.03 -9.17
C LYS A 253 -1.72 -16.74 -9.09
N LEU A 254 -1.33 -15.48 -9.22
CA LEU A 254 0.08 -15.05 -9.12
C LEU A 254 0.62 -15.20 -7.71
N ALA A 255 -0.15 -14.79 -6.70
CA ALA A 255 0.21 -14.98 -5.30
C ALA A 255 0.41 -16.46 -4.95
N ALA A 256 -0.43 -17.36 -5.48
CA ALA A 256 -0.31 -18.79 -5.27
C ALA A 256 0.96 -19.38 -5.87
N LYS A 257 1.45 -18.88 -7.02
CA LYS A 257 2.75 -19.29 -7.59
C LYS A 257 3.91 -19.02 -6.62
N LEU A 258 3.78 -17.99 -5.79
CA LEU A 258 4.78 -17.64 -4.78
C LEU A 258 4.51 -18.24 -3.40
N GLY A 259 3.49 -19.11 -3.26
CA GLY A 259 3.23 -19.87 -2.04
C GLY A 259 1.99 -19.47 -1.24
N ALA A 260 1.22 -18.46 -1.67
CA ALA A 260 -0.02 -18.08 -1.00
C ALA A 260 -1.11 -19.16 -1.13
N ASP A 261 -1.99 -19.22 -0.14
CA ASP A 261 -3.25 -19.97 -0.22
C ASP A 261 -4.26 -19.18 -1.07
N LYS A 262 -4.49 -19.64 -2.30
CA LYS A 262 -5.37 -18.98 -3.28
C LYS A 262 -6.76 -18.68 -2.72
N THR A 263 -7.37 -19.65 -2.04
CA THR A 263 -8.73 -19.50 -1.50
C THR A 263 -8.80 -18.46 -0.39
N LYS A 264 -7.74 -18.35 0.45
CA LYS A 264 -7.68 -17.28 1.46
C LYS A 264 -7.50 -15.91 0.83
N VAL A 265 -6.70 -15.81 -0.24
CA VAL A 265 -6.54 -14.56 -0.99
C VAL A 265 -7.88 -14.13 -1.58
N GLU A 266 -8.60 -15.05 -2.26
CA GLU A 266 -9.90 -14.78 -2.86
C GLU A 266 -10.92 -14.29 -1.83
N LYS A 267 -11.03 -14.97 -0.69
CA LYS A 267 -11.96 -14.60 0.39
C LYS A 267 -11.62 -13.23 1.00
N GLN A 268 -10.33 -12.92 1.19
CA GLN A 268 -9.94 -11.62 1.71
C GLN A 268 -10.24 -10.51 0.71
N MET A 269 -9.97 -10.70 -0.59
CA MET A 269 -10.29 -9.73 -1.64
C MET A 269 -11.80 -9.48 -1.73
N ASP A 270 -12.64 -10.52 -1.63
CA ASP A 270 -14.09 -10.39 -1.65
C ASP A 270 -14.56 -9.57 -0.43
N LEU A 271 -14.11 -9.91 0.80
CA LEU A 271 -14.44 -9.17 2.02
C LEU A 271 -13.99 -7.72 1.96
N GLU A 272 -12.76 -7.48 1.51
CA GLU A 272 -12.17 -6.15 1.37
C GLU A 272 -12.98 -5.28 0.40
N SER A 273 -13.32 -5.82 -0.78
CA SER A 273 -14.12 -5.12 -1.78
C SER A 273 -15.54 -4.79 -1.28
N ILE A 274 -16.17 -5.69 -0.52
CA ILE A 274 -17.49 -5.47 0.08
C ILE A 274 -17.42 -4.37 1.15
N VAL A 275 -16.39 -4.39 2.00
CA VAL A 275 -16.22 -3.35 3.04
C VAL A 275 -15.91 -2.00 2.39
N ASP A 276 -15.03 -1.94 1.39
CA ASP A 276 -14.74 -0.73 0.65
C ASP A 276 -16.01 -0.14 0.00
N PHE A 277 -16.85 -0.98 -0.59
CA PHE A 277 -18.15 -0.57 -1.10
C PHE A 277 -19.01 0.03 0.02
N LEU A 278 -19.17 -0.63 1.17
CA LEU A 278 -19.99 -0.15 2.29
C LEU A 278 -19.57 1.23 2.79
N ILE A 279 -18.27 1.52 2.87
CA ILE A 279 -17.73 2.76 3.45
C ILE A 279 -17.40 3.85 2.43
N LEU A 280 -17.71 3.64 1.14
CA LEU A 280 -17.31 4.56 0.06
C LEU A 280 -15.78 4.73 -0.06
N ASN A 281 -15.00 3.68 0.20
CA ASN A 281 -13.60 3.67 -0.21
C ASN A 281 -13.53 3.46 -1.72
N ARG A 282 -13.08 4.46 -2.45
CA ARG A 282 -12.98 4.45 -3.91
C ARG A 282 -11.54 4.47 -4.40
N ASP A 283 -10.60 4.02 -3.55
CA ASP A 283 -9.16 4.07 -3.83
C ASP A 283 -8.46 2.72 -3.57
N ARG A 284 -9.17 1.60 -3.74
CA ARG A 284 -8.61 0.26 -3.61
C ARG A 284 -7.92 -0.16 -4.91
N HIS A 285 -6.80 0.45 -5.23
CA HIS A 285 -5.95 0.07 -6.35
C HIS A 285 -5.02 -1.11 -5.99
N GLN A 286 -4.31 -1.66 -6.96
CA GLN A 286 -3.45 -2.83 -6.84
C GLN A 286 -2.33 -2.66 -5.77
N GLY A 287 -1.86 -1.44 -5.54
CA GLY A 287 -0.89 -1.12 -4.49
C GLY A 287 -1.44 -1.20 -3.07
N ASN A 288 -2.78 -1.23 -2.90
CA ASN A 288 -3.45 -1.32 -1.61
C ASN A 288 -3.93 -2.74 -1.26
N ILE A 289 -3.58 -3.74 -2.08
CA ILE A 289 -3.75 -5.17 -1.82
C ILE A 289 -2.37 -5.77 -1.58
N GLY A 290 -2.16 -6.37 -0.41
CA GLY A 290 -0.82 -6.77 0.00
C GLY A 290 -0.68 -8.23 0.42
N PHE A 291 0.56 -8.71 0.40
CA PHE A 291 0.98 -10.03 0.83
C PHE A 291 2.21 -9.92 1.73
N LEU A 292 2.30 -10.78 2.73
CA LEU A 292 3.50 -10.93 3.55
C LEU A 292 4.38 -12.01 2.96
N ARG A 293 5.57 -11.62 2.49
CA ARG A 293 6.60 -12.51 1.97
C ARG A 293 7.68 -12.71 3.03
N ASN A 294 8.09 -13.95 3.24
CA ASN A 294 9.28 -14.22 4.06
C ASN A 294 10.53 -13.73 3.33
N SER A 295 11.27 -12.83 3.93
CA SER A 295 12.45 -12.18 3.34
C SER A 295 13.64 -13.12 3.12
N ASN A 296 13.67 -14.31 3.74
CA ASN A 296 14.75 -15.29 3.57
C ASN A 296 14.38 -16.33 2.52
N THR A 297 13.14 -16.84 2.51
CA THR A 297 12.68 -17.87 1.57
C THR A 297 12.05 -17.30 0.32
N LEU A 298 11.72 -16.00 0.31
CA LEU A 298 11.03 -15.27 -0.76
C LEU A 298 9.64 -15.83 -1.11
N LYS A 299 9.05 -16.64 -0.22
CA LYS A 299 7.70 -17.19 -0.38
C LYS A 299 6.66 -16.35 0.35
N ILE A 300 5.50 -16.18 -0.26
CA ILE A 300 4.34 -15.58 0.39
C ILE A 300 3.85 -16.54 1.47
N GLN A 301 3.69 -16.03 2.69
CA GLN A 301 3.21 -16.77 3.85
C GLN A 301 1.72 -16.54 4.11
N SER A 302 1.25 -15.33 3.82
CA SER A 302 -0.16 -14.94 4.02
C SER A 302 -0.48 -13.69 3.18
N THR A 303 -1.76 -13.35 3.10
CA THR A 303 -2.18 -11.99 2.77
C THR A 303 -1.64 -11.02 3.84
N ALA A 304 -1.32 -9.79 3.47
CA ALA A 304 -1.07 -8.72 4.44
C ALA A 304 -2.37 -8.37 5.19
N PRO A 305 -2.29 -7.80 6.41
CA PRO A 305 -3.45 -7.17 7.01
C PRO A 305 -4.05 -6.16 6.05
N ILE A 306 -5.39 -6.09 5.93
CA ILE A 306 -6.06 -5.10 5.10
C ILE A 306 -5.68 -3.70 5.60
N TYR A 307 -5.23 -2.82 4.71
CA TYR A 307 -4.77 -1.46 5.01
C TYR A 307 -5.30 -0.48 3.96
N ASP A 308 -5.21 0.81 4.26
CA ASP A 308 -5.54 1.92 3.35
C ASP A 308 -6.99 1.87 2.84
N SER A 309 -7.95 1.88 3.80
CA SER A 309 -9.40 1.89 3.52
C SER A 309 -9.97 3.32 3.45
N GLY A 310 -9.12 4.35 3.46
CA GLY A 310 -9.51 5.75 3.66
C GLY A 310 -10.01 6.46 2.41
N SER A 311 -9.93 5.99 1.20
CA SER A 311 -10.18 6.73 -0.05
C SER A 311 -9.19 7.88 -0.32
N CYS A 312 -9.26 8.52 -1.48
CA CYS A 312 -8.37 9.60 -1.89
C CYS A 312 -9.06 10.96 -1.91
N LYS A 313 -8.28 12.05 -1.72
CA LYS A 313 -8.80 13.41 -1.61
C LYS A 313 -9.60 13.86 -2.83
N HIS A 314 -9.15 13.53 -4.03
CA HIS A 314 -9.79 14.01 -5.26
C HIS A 314 -11.18 13.41 -5.52
N LEU A 315 -11.50 12.28 -4.88
CA LEU A 315 -12.83 11.67 -4.95
C LEU A 315 -13.75 12.13 -3.80
N GLU A 316 -13.22 12.88 -2.83
CA GLU A 316 -14.01 13.41 -1.73
C GLU A 316 -14.89 14.59 -2.18
N GLY A 317 -16.13 14.61 -1.69
CA GLY A 317 -17.10 15.65 -2.07
C GLY A 317 -17.90 15.34 -3.33
N VAL A 318 -17.45 14.41 -4.16
CA VAL A 318 -18.23 13.89 -5.30
C VAL A 318 -19.06 12.71 -4.79
N TYR A 319 -20.36 12.95 -4.54
CA TYR A 319 -21.28 11.90 -4.11
C TYR A 319 -22.13 11.49 -5.29
N PRO A 320 -22.09 10.22 -5.69
CA PRO A 320 -22.83 9.73 -6.83
C PRO A 320 -24.34 9.80 -6.58
N GLU A 321 -25.10 10.19 -7.60
CA GLU A 321 -26.54 9.98 -7.63
C GLU A 321 -26.87 8.51 -7.94
N ASP A 322 -25.98 7.86 -8.73
CA ASP A 322 -26.04 6.45 -9.07
C ASP A 322 -24.91 5.68 -8.36
N LEU A 323 -25.28 4.82 -7.42
CA LEU A 323 -24.37 4.03 -6.60
C LEU A 323 -23.46 3.08 -7.40
N LEU A 324 -23.95 2.58 -8.51
CA LEU A 324 -23.25 1.51 -9.24
C LEU A 324 -22.31 2.04 -10.33
N ASN A 325 -22.66 3.16 -10.96
CA ASN A 325 -21.82 3.78 -11.99
C ASN A 325 -20.83 4.80 -11.45
N THR A 326 -20.58 4.76 -10.13
CA THR A 326 -19.57 5.60 -9.48
C THR A 326 -18.19 5.25 -9.99
N THR A 327 -17.46 6.27 -10.46
CA THR A 327 -16.04 6.12 -10.81
C THR A 327 -15.20 5.90 -9.57
N ILE A 328 -14.31 4.93 -9.64
CA ILE A 328 -13.36 4.59 -8.59
C ILE A 328 -11.92 4.60 -9.14
N ASN A 329 -10.95 4.82 -8.27
CA ASN A 329 -9.54 4.57 -8.51
C ASN A 329 -9.19 3.20 -7.90
N GLY A 330 -9.68 2.15 -8.53
CA GLY A 330 -9.61 0.79 -8.00
C GLY A 330 -9.04 -0.20 -9.01
N LEU A 331 -9.33 -1.48 -8.78
CA LEU A 331 -9.00 -2.55 -9.72
C LEU A 331 -9.77 -2.40 -11.03
N TYR A 332 -10.91 -1.72 -11.01
CA TYR A 332 -11.78 -1.42 -12.14
C TYR A 332 -12.21 0.05 -12.10
N ASN A 333 -12.83 0.53 -13.19
CA ASN A 333 -13.20 1.93 -13.30
C ASN A 333 -14.48 2.31 -12.56
N THR A 334 -15.35 1.33 -12.26
CA THR A 334 -16.63 1.58 -11.59
C THR A 334 -16.89 0.57 -10.46
N GLU A 335 -17.71 0.97 -9.49
CA GLU A 335 -18.18 0.06 -8.43
C GLU A 335 -18.98 -1.10 -8.99
N LYS A 336 -19.81 -0.88 -10.02
CA LYS A 336 -20.58 -1.94 -10.68
C LYS A 336 -19.69 -3.05 -11.25
N GLU A 337 -18.63 -2.64 -11.92
CA GLU A 337 -17.66 -3.56 -12.50
C GLU A 337 -16.94 -4.35 -11.40
N LEU A 338 -16.42 -3.66 -10.37
CA LEU A 338 -15.78 -4.32 -9.23
C LEU A 338 -16.71 -5.34 -8.56
N LEU A 339 -17.97 -4.95 -8.27
CA LEU A 339 -18.96 -5.81 -7.62
C LEU A 339 -19.33 -7.04 -8.45
N SER A 340 -19.22 -6.96 -9.79
CA SER A 340 -19.48 -8.11 -10.67
C SER A 340 -18.40 -9.21 -10.59
N HIS A 341 -17.22 -8.88 -10.06
CA HIS A 341 -16.12 -9.82 -9.87
C HIS A 341 -16.07 -10.45 -8.47
N ILE A 342 -16.89 -9.98 -7.53
CA ILE A 342 -16.97 -10.58 -6.19
C ILE A 342 -17.58 -11.97 -6.32
N ARG A 343 -16.84 -12.98 -5.83
CA ARG A 343 -17.20 -14.40 -5.97
C ARG A 343 -18.22 -14.83 -4.94
N ASP A 344 -18.08 -14.30 -3.71
CA ASP A 344 -18.86 -14.73 -2.56
C ASP A 344 -19.20 -13.53 -1.66
N PHE A 345 -20.47 -13.08 -1.72
CA PHE A 345 -20.94 -12.03 -0.82
C PHE A 345 -21.21 -12.53 0.60
N SER A 346 -21.26 -13.84 0.83
CA SER A 346 -21.50 -14.44 2.15
C SER A 346 -20.30 -14.36 3.09
N VAL A 347 -19.12 -13.95 2.59
CA VAL A 347 -17.93 -13.72 3.41
C VAL A 347 -18.14 -12.61 4.46
N LEU A 348 -19.17 -11.74 4.27
CA LEU A 348 -19.57 -10.72 5.21
C LEU A 348 -20.91 -11.08 5.86
N ASP A 349 -20.97 -11.14 7.20
CA ASP A 349 -22.19 -11.31 7.96
C ASP A 349 -22.89 -9.94 8.19
N VAL A 350 -23.94 -9.69 7.42
CA VAL A 350 -24.66 -8.39 7.50
C VAL A 350 -25.27 -8.14 8.88
N SER A 351 -25.60 -9.21 9.65
CA SER A 351 -26.15 -9.05 11.01
C SER A 351 -25.14 -8.50 12.02
N LYS A 352 -23.85 -8.59 11.71
CA LYS A 352 -22.74 -8.09 12.54
C LYS A 352 -22.20 -6.73 12.09
N LEU A 353 -22.85 -6.06 11.14
CA LEU A 353 -22.43 -4.72 10.75
C LEU A 353 -22.65 -3.73 11.88
N PRO A 354 -21.82 -2.67 11.99
CA PRO A 354 -22.07 -1.55 12.89
C PRO A 354 -23.45 -0.93 12.63
N SER A 355 -24.11 -0.50 13.71
CA SER A 355 -25.36 0.28 13.61
C SER A 355 -25.08 1.68 13.04
N ILE A 356 -26.14 2.35 12.59
CA ILE A 356 -26.06 3.73 12.10
C ILE A 356 -25.53 4.67 13.18
N GLU A 357 -25.91 4.46 14.44
CA GLU A 357 -25.47 5.26 15.59
C GLU A 357 -23.98 5.07 15.85
N GLU A 358 -23.44 3.86 15.71
CA GLU A 358 -22.01 3.58 15.85
C GLU A 358 -21.21 4.27 14.74
N ILE A 359 -21.66 4.19 13.48
CA ILE A 359 -21.03 4.89 12.35
C ILE A 359 -21.13 6.41 12.54
N LYS A 360 -22.30 6.90 12.96
CA LYS A 360 -22.51 8.32 13.23
C LYS A 360 -21.57 8.83 14.31
N SER A 361 -21.34 8.08 15.39
CA SER A 361 -20.44 8.49 16.46
C SER A 361 -18.99 8.69 15.97
N ILE A 362 -18.54 7.89 14.99
CA ILE A 362 -17.22 8.06 14.37
C ILE A 362 -17.20 9.32 13.49
N TYR A 363 -18.25 9.58 12.70
CA TYR A 363 -18.33 10.81 11.91
C TYR A 363 -18.46 12.06 12.76
N ASP A 364 -19.02 11.98 13.97
CA ASP A 364 -19.16 13.12 14.88
C ASP A 364 -17.81 13.61 15.42
N GLU A 365 -16.79 12.77 15.44
CA GLU A 365 -15.40 13.16 15.71
C GLU A 365 -14.78 14.05 14.60
N CYS A 366 -15.37 14.05 13.41
CA CYS A 366 -14.92 14.83 12.26
C CYS A 366 -15.61 16.19 12.25
N ILE A 367 -14.98 17.20 12.85
CA ILE A 367 -15.57 18.53 13.05
C ILE A 367 -15.79 19.33 11.77
N TYR A 368 -15.05 19.03 10.69
CA TYR A 368 -15.23 19.67 9.38
C TYR A 368 -16.25 18.98 8.49
N LEU A 369 -16.84 17.88 8.96
CA LEU A 369 -17.90 17.16 8.27
C LEU A 369 -19.26 17.73 8.67
N SER A 370 -19.91 18.47 7.75
CA SER A 370 -21.22 19.07 8.03
C SER A 370 -22.31 18.02 8.30
N GLU A 371 -23.31 18.35 9.11
CA GLU A 371 -24.42 17.44 9.41
C GLU A 371 -25.14 16.94 8.15
N LYS A 372 -25.36 17.82 7.17
CA LYS A 372 -25.94 17.42 5.87
C LYS A 372 -25.09 16.34 5.17
N ARG A 373 -23.78 16.46 5.24
CA ARG A 373 -22.85 15.49 4.64
C ARG A 373 -22.83 14.18 5.43
N LYS A 374 -22.85 14.25 6.78
CA LYS A 374 -22.96 13.05 7.63
C LYS A 374 -24.22 12.26 7.31
N GLN A 375 -25.40 12.93 7.26
CA GLN A 375 -26.67 12.27 6.94
C GLN A 375 -26.63 11.60 5.56
N LYS A 376 -26.01 12.24 4.56
CA LYS A 376 -25.85 11.65 3.24
C LYS A 376 -24.98 10.38 3.28
N LEU A 377 -23.85 10.41 4.01
CA LEU A 377 -22.96 9.24 4.17
C LEU A 377 -23.65 8.08 4.90
N LEU A 378 -24.42 8.37 5.94
CA LEU A 378 -25.21 7.36 6.65
C LEU A 378 -26.30 6.75 5.75
N GLY A 379 -26.99 7.56 4.96
CA GLY A 379 -27.96 7.08 3.97
C GLY A 379 -27.32 6.13 2.94
N TYR A 380 -26.14 6.45 2.41
CA TYR A 380 -25.41 5.55 1.52
C TYR A 380 -25.04 4.23 2.21
N TYR A 381 -24.61 4.26 3.46
CA TYR A 381 -24.28 3.04 4.19
C TYR A 381 -25.51 2.12 4.31
N GLU A 382 -26.70 2.67 4.66
CA GLU A 382 -27.95 1.90 4.71
C GLU A 382 -28.35 1.30 3.36
N GLU A 383 -28.28 2.10 2.29
CA GLU A 383 -28.61 1.64 0.93
C GLU A 383 -27.67 0.53 0.47
N ARG A 384 -26.37 0.63 0.77
CA ARG A 384 -25.36 -0.37 0.42
C ARG A 384 -25.53 -1.65 1.21
N ILE A 385 -25.96 -1.59 2.48
CA ILE A 385 -26.34 -2.79 3.25
C ILE A 385 -27.50 -3.52 2.56
N LYS A 386 -28.54 -2.79 2.11
CA LYS A 386 -29.66 -3.39 1.38
C LYS A 386 -29.19 -4.05 0.09
N PHE A 387 -28.30 -3.42 -0.65
CA PHE A 387 -27.70 -3.97 -1.86
C PHE A 387 -26.98 -5.30 -1.58
N ILE A 388 -26.09 -5.34 -0.57
CA ILE A 388 -25.36 -6.56 -0.19
C ILE A 388 -26.31 -7.69 0.21
N LYS A 389 -27.35 -7.38 1.00
CA LYS A 389 -28.38 -8.39 1.35
C LYS A 389 -29.06 -9.00 0.11
N ASN A 390 -29.40 -8.16 -0.87
CA ASN A 390 -30.00 -8.64 -2.12
C ASN A 390 -29.04 -9.55 -2.89
N LYS A 391 -27.73 -9.17 -2.98
CA LYS A 391 -26.71 -10.00 -3.62
C LYS A 391 -26.52 -11.35 -2.93
N GLN A 392 -26.52 -11.39 -1.60
CA GLN A 392 -26.48 -12.65 -0.83
C GLN A 392 -27.68 -13.54 -1.13
N LEU A 393 -28.89 -12.96 -1.23
CA LEU A 393 -30.08 -13.69 -1.62
C LEU A 393 -30.00 -14.23 -3.05
N GLU A 394 -29.59 -13.41 -4.01
CA GLU A 394 -29.41 -13.84 -5.41
C GLU A 394 -28.43 -15.01 -5.51
N GLN A 395 -27.30 -14.97 -4.81
CA GLN A 395 -26.33 -16.09 -4.80
C GLN A 395 -26.91 -17.35 -4.15
N SER A 396 -27.65 -17.23 -3.06
CA SER A 396 -28.26 -18.40 -2.43
C SER A 396 -29.27 -19.13 -3.30
N TYR A 397 -30.02 -18.41 -4.16
CA TYR A 397 -30.96 -19.04 -5.11
C TYR A 397 -30.23 -19.73 -6.25
N SER A 398 -29.14 -19.12 -6.78
CA SER A 398 -28.36 -19.75 -7.87
C SER A 398 -27.72 -21.08 -7.44
N ASP A 399 -27.31 -21.19 -6.17
CA ASP A 399 -26.73 -22.43 -5.62
C ASP A 399 -27.78 -23.55 -5.47
N TYR A 400 -29.06 -23.21 -5.23
CA TYR A 400 -30.17 -24.19 -5.18
C TYR A 400 -30.52 -24.71 -6.57
N ASP A 401 -30.46 -23.88 -7.62
CA ASP A 401 -30.78 -24.30 -9.01
C ASP A 401 -29.69 -25.20 -9.62
N ILE A 402 -28.47 -25.22 -9.07
CA ILE A 402 -27.39 -26.12 -9.53
C ILE A 402 -27.46 -27.51 -8.88
N ILE A 403 -28.20 -27.64 -7.77
CA ILE A 403 -28.35 -28.92 -7.01
C ILE A 403 -29.58 -29.72 -7.47
N LEU A 404 -30.48 -29.14 -8.24
CA LEU A 404 -31.65 -29.80 -8.85
C LEU A 404 -31.38 -30.16 -10.33
#